data_81ccb91dd321a624dccf09e44736d08b
#
_entry.id   81ccb91dd321a624dccf09e44736d08b
#
_cell.length_a   1.000
_cell.length_b   1.000
_cell.length_c   1.000
_cell.angle_alpha   90.00
_cell.angle_beta   90.00
_cell.angle_gamma   90.00
#
_symmetry.space_group_name_H-M   'P 1'
#
loop_
_entity.id
_entity.type
_entity.pdbx_description
1 polymer ?
#
loop_
_entity_poly.entity_id
_entity_poly.type
_entity_poly.pdbx_seq_one_letter_code
_entity_poly.pdbx_strand_id
1 'polypeptide(L)'
;MFKEGLLKGKRILITGGGTGLGKEIAAGYLKLGAEIWIAGRRGAVLEETARELMRAHGGKIGTHAVDIRDAQAVDAMVQRIWDEAGPLTGLVNNAAGNFISPTQSLTTNGFNAIANIVFHGSFYVTHAVGKRWIAGGHKGSVISILVTWVHTGSPYVVPSAMSKAGLHVMTKSLAVEWGRYGIRLNAIAPGPFPTEGASKRLRPDGKFEDGNERNPMRRVGEMPELQNLATFLMAEGCEWLTGETIAVDGAGYLANGGSFSELDKLSDADWDRMREKIKAQNEKDRAGRSA
;
A
#
# COMPACT_ATOMS: atom_id res chain seq x y z
N MET A 1 -6.88 -10.53 16.23
CA MET A 1 -5.44 -10.75 16.07
C MET A 1 -4.65 -9.96 17.12
N PHE A 2 -4.96 -8.69 17.32
CA PHE A 2 -4.28 -7.81 18.27
C PHE A 2 -5.09 -7.61 19.55
N LYS A 3 -4.40 -7.31 20.66
CA LYS A 3 -5.07 -6.96 21.90
C LYS A 3 -5.78 -5.60 21.76
N GLU A 4 -6.86 -5.42 22.49
CA GLU A 4 -7.56 -4.15 22.58
C GLU A 4 -6.63 -3.04 23.05
N GLY A 5 -6.80 -1.83 22.51
CA GLY A 5 -5.98 -0.66 22.85
C GLY A 5 -4.52 -0.72 22.40
N LEU A 6 -4.12 -1.63 21.50
CA LEU A 6 -2.73 -1.74 21.02
C LEU A 6 -2.16 -0.42 20.50
N LEU A 7 -2.99 0.41 19.87
CA LEU A 7 -2.59 1.71 19.31
C LEU A 7 -2.99 2.90 20.19
N LYS A 8 -3.37 2.66 21.46
CA LYS A 8 -3.69 3.75 22.40
C LYS A 8 -2.50 4.69 22.54
N GLY A 9 -2.76 5.99 22.43
CA GLY A 9 -1.72 7.03 22.46
C GLY A 9 -1.04 7.29 21.10
N LYS A 10 -1.32 6.49 20.08
CA LYS A 10 -0.87 6.78 18.71
C LYS A 10 -1.78 7.83 18.07
N ARG A 11 -1.16 8.81 17.41
CA ARG A 11 -1.83 9.82 16.59
C ARG A 11 -1.32 9.69 15.16
N ILE A 12 -2.21 9.33 14.24
CA ILE A 12 -1.81 8.87 12.91
C ILE A 12 -2.50 9.70 11.84
N LEU A 13 -1.72 10.29 10.94
CA LEU A 13 -2.20 10.97 9.74
C LEU A 13 -2.31 9.97 8.59
N ILE A 14 -3.47 9.96 7.91
CA ILE A 14 -3.73 9.12 6.73
C ILE A 14 -4.15 10.01 5.57
N THR A 15 -3.32 10.12 4.54
CA THR A 15 -3.69 10.81 3.32
C THR A 15 -4.64 9.95 2.46
N GLY A 16 -5.67 10.58 1.87
CA GLY A 16 -6.70 9.84 1.15
C GLY A 16 -7.57 8.96 2.05
N GLY A 17 -7.67 9.30 3.35
CA GLY A 17 -8.37 8.50 4.36
C GLY A 17 -9.91 8.54 4.28
N GLY A 18 -10.49 9.33 3.37
CA GLY A 18 -11.95 9.43 3.24
C GLY A 18 -12.62 8.30 2.46
N THR A 19 -11.88 7.43 1.77
CA THR A 19 -12.45 6.33 0.96
C THR A 19 -11.44 5.19 0.80
N GLY A 20 -11.93 4.02 0.34
CA GLY A 20 -11.09 2.90 -0.07
C GLY A 20 -10.14 2.41 1.01
N LEU A 21 -8.91 2.03 0.63
CA LEU A 21 -7.93 1.44 1.54
C LEU A 21 -7.58 2.36 2.72
N GLY A 22 -7.53 3.69 2.49
CA GLY A 22 -7.24 4.65 3.55
C GLY A 22 -8.34 4.70 4.62
N LYS A 23 -9.62 4.64 4.23
CA LYS A 23 -10.75 4.54 5.16
C LYS A 23 -10.70 3.23 5.96
N GLU A 24 -10.39 2.12 5.30
CA GLU A 24 -10.28 0.82 5.95
C GLU A 24 -9.13 0.76 6.96
N ILE A 25 -7.97 1.31 6.61
CA ILE A 25 -6.84 1.42 7.55
C ILE A 25 -7.21 2.31 8.74
N ALA A 26 -7.89 3.45 8.49
CA ALA A 26 -8.37 4.33 9.56
C ALA A 26 -9.32 3.58 10.51
N ALA A 27 -10.26 2.79 9.98
CA ALA A 27 -11.17 1.96 10.77
C ALA A 27 -10.41 0.95 11.65
N GLY A 28 -9.43 0.25 11.07
CA GLY A 28 -8.60 -0.72 11.79
C GLY A 28 -7.83 -0.08 12.96
N TYR A 29 -7.22 1.07 12.72
CA TYR A 29 -6.47 1.79 13.75
C TYR A 29 -7.37 2.37 14.84
N LEU A 30 -8.53 2.92 14.45
CA LEU A 30 -9.50 3.47 15.41
C LEU A 30 -10.01 2.41 16.38
N LYS A 31 -10.36 1.20 15.88
CA LYS A 31 -10.74 0.03 16.69
C LYS A 31 -9.70 -0.34 17.74
N LEU A 32 -8.44 -0.04 17.47
CA LEU A 32 -7.32 -0.36 18.35
C LEU A 32 -6.87 0.83 19.24
N GLY A 33 -7.67 1.90 19.25
CA GLY A 33 -7.52 3.03 20.16
C GLY A 33 -6.63 4.17 19.69
N ALA A 34 -6.24 4.21 18.41
CA ALA A 34 -5.52 5.36 17.87
C ALA A 34 -6.42 6.59 17.67
N GLU A 35 -5.85 7.77 17.83
CA GLU A 35 -6.41 9.03 17.32
C GLU A 35 -6.02 9.19 15.85
N ILE A 36 -6.98 9.42 14.97
CA ILE A 36 -6.78 9.44 13.53
C ILE A 36 -6.98 10.84 12.98
N TRP A 37 -6.13 11.24 12.05
CA TRP A 37 -6.32 12.41 11.19
C TRP A 37 -6.41 11.96 9.74
N ILE A 38 -7.52 12.26 9.07
CA ILE A 38 -7.70 11.93 7.66
C ILE A 38 -7.64 13.19 6.79
N ALA A 39 -6.82 13.14 5.75
CA ALA A 39 -6.60 14.26 4.85
C ALA A 39 -6.94 13.92 3.39
N GLY A 40 -7.44 14.89 2.65
CA GLY A 40 -7.78 14.77 1.24
C GLY A 40 -8.53 15.98 0.72
N ARG A 41 -8.82 16.02 -0.58
CA ARG A 41 -9.40 17.23 -1.23
C ARG A 41 -10.89 17.45 -0.93
N ARG A 42 -11.63 16.39 -0.64
CA ARG A 42 -13.10 16.43 -0.51
C ARG A 42 -13.51 16.51 0.96
N GLY A 43 -13.58 17.71 1.52
CA GLY A 43 -13.89 17.94 2.93
C GLY A 43 -15.15 17.21 3.40
N ALA A 44 -16.27 17.37 2.69
CA ALA A 44 -17.54 16.71 3.05
C ALA A 44 -17.43 15.17 3.13
N VAL A 45 -16.67 14.54 2.22
CA VAL A 45 -16.42 13.09 2.27
C VAL A 45 -15.58 12.70 3.49
N LEU A 46 -14.58 13.50 3.84
CA LEU A 46 -13.78 13.27 5.05
C LEU A 46 -14.62 13.34 6.31
N GLU A 47 -15.46 14.39 6.42
CA GLU A 47 -16.35 14.59 7.57
C GLU A 47 -17.38 13.46 7.72
N GLU A 48 -17.98 13.03 6.60
CA GLU A 48 -18.92 11.91 6.61
C GLU A 48 -18.24 10.61 7.06
N THR A 49 -17.05 10.31 6.49
CA THR A 49 -16.25 9.15 6.88
C THR A 49 -15.87 9.21 8.36
N ALA A 50 -15.44 10.37 8.85
CA ALA A 50 -15.10 10.52 10.27
C ALA A 50 -16.32 10.24 11.17
N ARG A 51 -17.50 10.80 10.85
CA ARG A 51 -18.74 10.54 11.60
C ARG A 51 -19.14 9.07 11.57
N GLU A 52 -19.06 8.42 10.40
CA GLU A 52 -19.38 7.01 10.24
C GLU A 52 -18.47 6.14 11.10
N LEU A 53 -17.15 6.32 10.98
CA LEU A 53 -16.17 5.50 11.69
C LEU A 53 -16.22 5.73 13.21
N MET A 54 -16.38 6.97 13.66
CA MET A 54 -16.53 7.26 15.09
C MET A 54 -17.83 6.70 15.67
N ARG A 55 -18.93 6.69 14.89
CA ARG A 55 -20.19 6.04 15.32
C ARG A 55 -20.03 4.53 15.45
N ALA A 56 -19.30 3.91 14.51
CA ALA A 56 -19.13 2.45 14.47
C ALA A 56 -18.14 1.92 15.49
N HIS A 57 -17.11 2.70 15.83
CA HIS A 57 -15.96 2.19 16.59
C HIS A 57 -15.58 3.05 17.80
N GLY A 58 -16.26 4.17 18.01
CA GLY A 58 -15.82 5.17 19.00
C GLY A 58 -14.55 5.89 18.56
N GLY A 59 -13.83 6.47 19.54
CA GLY A 59 -12.53 7.11 19.32
C GLY A 59 -12.62 8.52 18.74
N LYS A 60 -11.52 9.02 18.16
CA LYS A 60 -11.39 10.39 17.68
C LYS A 60 -10.80 10.41 16.26
N ILE A 61 -11.48 11.09 15.35
CA ILE A 61 -11.00 11.37 13.98
C ILE A 61 -11.09 12.86 13.71
N GLY A 62 -9.95 13.49 13.42
CA GLY A 62 -9.86 14.83 12.85
C GLY A 62 -9.83 14.77 11.32
N THR A 63 -10.32 15.82 10.66
CA THR A 63 -10.35 15.90 9.20
C THR A 63 -9.63 17.14 8.71
N HIS A 64 -8.95 17.02 7.55
CA HIS A 64 -8.29 18.15 6.92
C HIS A 64 -8.49 18.14 5.40
N ALA A 65 -9.24 19.13 4.90
CA ALA A 65 -9.38 19.35 3.46
C ALA A 65 -8.09 19.99 2.91
N VAL A 66 -7.32 19.22 2.13
CA VAL A 66 -6.02 19.65 1.57
C VAL A 66 -5.76 18.96 0.24
N ASP A 67 -5.13 19.67 -0.68
CA ASP A 67 -4.51 19.08 -1.84
C ASP A 67 -3.02 18.83 -1.56
N ILE A 68 -2.62 17.57 -1.46
CA ILE A 68 -1.24 17.22 -1.13
C ILE A 68 -0.23 17.58 -2.22
N ARG A 69 -0.70 18.03 -3.40
CA ARG A 69 0.17 18.56 -4.46
C ARG A 69 0.74 19.94 -4.12
N ASP A 70 0.14 20.62 -3.17
CA ASP A 70 0.60 21.91 -2.65
C ASP A 70 1.43 21.71 -1.38
N ALA A 71 2.73 21.90 -1.51
CA ALA A 71 3.68 21.71 -0.42
C ALA A 71 3.46 22.67 0.76
N GLN A 72 3.02 23.92 0.47
CA GLN A 72 2.77 24.92 1.51
C GLN A 72 1.49 24.58 2.27
N ALA A 73 0.41 24.18 1.57
CA ALA A 73 -0.82 23.73 2.19
C ALA A 73 -0.60 22.46 3.05
N VAL A 74 0.27 21.54 2.59
CA VAL A 74 0.67 20.35 3.37
C VAL A 74 1.40 20.76 4.64
N ASP A 75 2.37 21.68 4.55
CA ASP A 75 3.13 22.12 5.74
C ASP A 75 2.22 22.82 6.75
N ALA A 76 1.32 23.67 6.29
CA ALA A 76 0.31 24.35 7.13
C ALA A 76 -0.65 23.34 7.78
N MET A 77 -1.11 22.31 7.04
CA MET A 77 -1.93 21.24 7.60
C MET A 77 -1.22 20.50 8.73
N VAL A 78 0.01 20.07 8.50
CA VAL A 78 0.77 19.35 9.53
C VAL A 78 1.00 20.25 10.75
N GLN A 79 1.33 21.53 10.57
CA GLN A 79 1.47 22.49 11.67
C GLN A 79 0.18 22.58 12.47
N ARG A 80 -0.97 22.75 11.81
CA ARG A 80 -2.25 22.82 12.49
C ARG A 80 -2.56 21.58 13.32
N ILE A 81 -2.30 20.38 12.79
CA ILE A 81 -2.48 19.13 13.54
C ILE A 81 -1.60 19.13 14.79
N TRP A 82 -0.33 19.60 14.68
CA TRP A 82 0.57 19.71 15.82
C TRP A 82 0.05 20.67 16.90
N ASP A 83 -0.47 21.82 16.49
CA ASP A 83 -1.01 22.84 17.40
C ASP A 83 -2.29 22.36 18.10
N GLU A 84 -3.18 21.67 17.38
CA GLU A 84 -4.47 21.20 17.90
C GLU A 84 -4.36 19.94 18.75
N ALA A 85 -3.46 19.04 18.40
CA ALA A 85 -3.44 17.69 18.96
C ALA A 85 -2.06 17.27 19.50
N GLY A 86 -1.02 18.00 19.17
CA GLY A 86 0.37 17.63 19.48
C GLY A 86 1.01 16.73 18.41
N PRO A 87 2.21 16.21 18.69
CA PRO A 87 3.00 15.47 17.71
C PRO A 87 2.28 14.25 17.14
N LEU A 88 2.33 14.06 15.84
CA LEU A 88 1.97 12.80 15.18
C LEU A 88 2.96 11.70 15.63
N THR A 89 2.48 10.47 15.69
CA THR A 89 3.30 9.27 15.94
C THR A 89 3.35 8.34 14.74
N GLY A 90 2.50 8.58 13.76
CA GLY A 90 2.42 7.79 12.53
C GLY A 90 1.92 8.57 11.32
N LEU A 91 2.33 8.11 10.16
CA LEU A 91 1.89 8.60 8.85
C LEU A 91 1.58 7.45 7.92
N VAL A 92 0.44 7.50 7.23
CA VAL A 92 0.12 6.61 6.12
C VAL A 92 -0.01 7.42 4.84
N ASN A 93 0.95 7.27 3.92
CA ASN A 93 0.88 7.78 2.57
C ASN A 93 0.01 6.86 1.72
N ASN A 94 -1.29 7.17 1.64
CA ASN A 94 -2.25 6.37 0.89
C ASN A 94 -2.89 7.13 -0.27
N ALA A 95 -2.93 8.46 -0.24
CA ALA A 95 -3.52 9.25 -1.31
C ALA A 95 -2.88 8.92 -2.66
N ALA A 96 -3.71 8.57 -3.62
CA ALA A 96 -3.27 8.14 -4.95
C ALA A 96 -4.30 8.51 -6.02
N GLY A 97 -3.85 8.47 -7.27
CA GLY A 97 -4.66 8.47 -8.47
C GLY A 97 -4.11 7.47 -9.45
N ASN A 98 -4.96 6.94 -10.31
CA ASN A 98 -4.54 6.08 -11.42
C ASN A 98 -5.60 6.10 -12.52
N PHE A 99 -5.17 5.83 -13.76
CA PHE A 99 -6.02 5.57 -14.92
C PHE A 99 -5.25 4.70 -15.91
N ILE A 100 -5.97 4.05 -16.81
CA ILE A 100 -5.39 3.19 -17.85
C ILE A 100 -5.23 4.00 -19.12
N SER A 101 -4.03 3.98 -19.73
CA SER A 101 -3.76 4.61 -21.03
C SER A 101 -2.57 3.93 -21.72
N PRO A 102 -2.63 3.70 -23.05
CA PRO A 102 -1.42 3.42 -23.83
C PRO A 102 -0.43 4.57 -23.64
N THR A 103 0.84 4.26 -23.39
CA THR A 103 1.85 5.29 -23.05
C THR A 103 2.07 6.29 -24.19
N GLN A 104 2.01 5.84 -25.45
CA GLN A 104 2.14 6.72 -26.61
C GLN A 104 0.97 7.72 -26.77
N SER A 105 -0.18 7.45 -26.14
CA SER A 105 -1.33 8.36 -26.13
C SER A 105 -1.41 9.23 -24.87
N LEU A 106 -0.45 9.07 -23.95
CA LEU A 106 -0.44 9.77 -22.69
C LEU A 106 0.02 11.23 -22.89
N THR A 107 -0.78 12.18 -22.43
CA THR A 107 -0.36 13.59 -22.40
C THR A 107 0.55 13.87 -21.21
N THR A 108 1.41 14.87 -21.31
CA THR A 108 2.24 15.37 -20.18
C THR A 108 1.38 15.73 -18.97
N ASN A 109 0.23 16.36 -19.19
CA ASN A 109 -0.70 16.70 -18.10
C ASN A 109 -1.28 15.46 -17.43
N GLY A 110 -1.59 14.41 -18.20
CA GLY A 110 -2.06 13.13 -17.66
C GLY A 110 -0.98 12.47 -16.78
N PHE A 111 0.27 12.46 -17.26
CA PHE A 111 1.41 11.98 -16.45
C PHE A 111 1.56 12.78 -15.17
N ASN A 112 1.62 14.12 -15.28
CA ASN A 112 1.81 15.01 -14.14
C ASN A 112 0.67 14.93 -13.12
N ALA A 113 -0.57 14.70 -13.57
CA ALA A 113 -1.72 14.54 -12.68
C ALA A 113 -1.53 13.39 -11.68
N ILE A 114 -0.92 12.28 -12.11
CA ILE A 114 -0.63 11.14 -11.25
C ILE A 114 0.66 11.37 -10.45
N ALA A 115 1.73 11.79 -11.11
CA ALA A 115 3.03 12.02 -10.47
C ALA A 115 2.94 13.05 -9.33
N ASN A 116 2.22 14.15 -9.55
CA ASN A 116 2.05 15.20 -8.55
C ASN A 116 1.30 14.71 -7.30
N ILE A 117 0.33 13.81 -7.44
CA ILE A 117 -0.37 13.25 -6.27
C ILE A 117 0.49 12.20 -5.61
N VAL A 118 0.93 11.18 -6.37
CA VAL A 118 1.52 9.96 -5.81
C VAL A 118 2.95 10.19 -5.38
N PHE A 119 3.80 10.78 -6.23
CA PHE A 119 5.23 10.97 -5.97
C PHE A 119 5.48 12.25 -5.16
N HIS A 120 5.17 13.40 -5.74
CA HIS A 120 5.44 14.69 -5.07
C HIS A 120 4.63 14.88 -3.79
N GLY A 121 3.32 14.61 -3.83
CA GLY A 121 2.45 14.79 -2.67
C GLY A 121 2.83 13.90 -1.49
N SER A 122 3.15 12.63 -1.73
CA SER A 122 3.62 11.74 -0.65
C SER A 122 4.97 12.19 -0.08
N PHE A 123 5.88 12.69 -0.94
CA PHE A 123 7.14 13.28 -0.47
C PHE A 123 6.89 14.51 0.40
N TYR A 124 6.03 15.44 -0.02
CA TYR A 124 5.74 16.64 0.76
C TYR A 124 5.17 16.33 2.14
N VAL A 125 4.24 15.39 2.24
CA VAL A 125 3.67 14.99 3.54
C VAL A 125 4.73 14.30 4.40
N THR A 126 5.51 13.38 3.83
CA THR A 126 6.58 12.68 4.57
C THR A 126 7.62 13.67 5.08
N HIS A 127 8.05 14.61 4.24
CA HIS A 127 9.01 15.64 4.61
C HIS A 127 8.47 16.59 5.69
N ALA A 128 7.22 17.06 5.55
CA ALA A 128 6.61 17.98 6.52
C ALA A 128 6.47 17.34 7.92
N VAL A 129 6.12 16.06 7.98
CA VAL A 129 6.01 15.30 9.24
C VAL A 129 7.40 14.97 9.78
N GLY A 130 8.29 14.43 8.94
CA GLY A 130 9.63 13.97 9.35
C GLY A 130 10.51 15.09 9.89
N LYS A 131 10.51 16.27 9.26
CA LYS A 131 11.30 17.41 9.78
C LYS A 131 10.86 17.86 11.18
N ARG A 132 9.55 17.77 11.49
CA ARG A 132 9.03 18.09 12.81
C ARG A 132 9.37 17.01 13.84
N TRP A 133 9.33 15.74 13.46
CA TRP A 133 9.80 14.66 14.32
C TRP A 133 11.26 14.84 14.69
N ILE A 134 12.13 15.09 13.69
CA ILE A 134 13.56 15.28 13.92
C ILE A 134 13.84 16.50 14.80
N ALA A 135 13.22 17.64 14.49
CA ALA A 135 13.41 18.87 15.26
C ALA A 135 12.92 18.76 16.71
N GLY A 136 11.84 18.02 16.95
CA GLY A 136 11.26 17.82 18.28
C GLY A 136 11.76 16.58 19.02
N GLY A 137 12.69 15.80 18.44
CA GLY A 137 13.18 14.56 19.06
C GLY A 137 12.12 13.45 19.15
N HIS A 138 11.12 13.47 18.29
CA HIS A 138 10.02 12.49 18.28
C HIS A 138 10.35 11.29 17.39
N LYS A 139 9.96 10.11 17.85
CA LYS A 139 9.95 8.88 17.03
C LYS A 139 8.67 8.80 16.21
N GLY A 140 8.70 8.04 15.12
CA GLY A 140 7.52 7.85 14.29
C GLY A 140 7.59 6.63 13.38
N SER A 141 6.44 6.26 12.80
CA SER A 141 6.35 5.21 11.79
C SER A 141 5.64 5.73 10.56
N VAL A 142 6.25 5.58 9.40
CA VAL A 142 5.67 5.89 8.09
C VAL A 142 5.33 4.60 7.38
N ILE A 143 4.11 4.51 6.84
CA ILE A 143 3.69 3.44 5.93
C ILE A 143 3.31 4.07 4.60
N SER A 144 3.92 3.61 3.51
CA SER A 144 3.51 3.99 2.15
C SER A 144 2.71 2.86 1.51
N ILE A 145 1.50 3.17 1.03
CA ILE A 145 0.70 2.22 0.26
C ILE A 145 1.18 2.27 -1.20
N LEU A 146 1.90 1.23 -1.58
CA LEU A 146 2.45 1.04 -2.92
C LEU A 146 1.53 0.17 -3.80
N VAL A 147 2.14 -0.69 -4.58
CA VAL A 147 1.52 -1.72 -5.43
C VAL A 147 2.62 -2.70 -5.84
N THR A 148 2.29 -3.93 -6.13
CA THR A 148 3.28 -4.97 -6.51
C THR A 148 4.04 -4.66 -7.80
N TRP A 149 3.55 -3.73 -8.62
CA TRP A 149 4.22 -3.27 -9.85
C TRP A 149 5.58 -2.58 -9.59
N VAL A 150 5.90 -2.22 -8.36
CA VAL A 150 7.24 -1.72 -8.02
C VAL A 150 8.33 -2.78 -8.20
N HIS A 151 7.94 -4.05 -8.28
CA HIS A 151 8.82 -5.19 -8.51
C HIS A 151 8.83 -5.66 -9.97
N THR A 152 7.71 -5.50 -10.70
CA THR A 152 7.51 -6.11 -12.03
C THR A 152 7.31 -5.10 -13.15
N GLY A 153 7.00 -3.84 -12.83
CA GLY A 153 6.38 -2.92 -13.76
C GLY A 153 4.92 -3.29 -14.04
N SER A 154 4.22 -2.46 -14.81
CA SER A 154 2.87 -2.78 -15.32
C SER A 154 2.60 -1.94 -16.56
N PRO A 155 2.10 -2.56 -17.65
CA PRO A 155 1.69 -1.83 -18.85
C PRO A 155 0.46 -0.96 -18.57
N TYR A 156 0.28 0.07 -19.36
CA TYR A 156 -0.90 0.96 -19.40
C TYR A 156 -1.15 1.81 -18.13
N VAL A 157 -0.33 1.69 -17.10
CA VAL A 157 -0.39 2.48 -15.84
C VAL A 157 0.95 3.06 -15.48
N VAL A 158 1.78 3.36 -16.47
CA VAL A 158 3.18 3.80 -16.33
C VAL A 158 3.35 4.96 -15.35
N PRO A 159 2.52 6.05 -15.35
CA PRO A 159 2.68 7.14 -14.38
C PRO A 159 2.56 6.69 -12.93
N SER A 160 1.63 5.79 -12.65
CA SER A 160 1.42 5.23 -11.31
C SER A 160 2.55 4.28 -10.92
N ALA A 161 2.98 3.40 -11.83
CA ALA A 161 4.07 2.46 -11.59
C ALA A 161 5.39 3.19 -11.28
N MET A 162 5.75 4.20 -12.10
CA MET A 162 6.93 5.05 -11.86
C MET A 162 6.85 5.79 -10.53
N SER A 163 5.70 6.40 -10.22
CA SER A 163 5.53 7.15 -8.98
C SER A 163 5.65 6.27 -7.75
N LYS A 164 5.05 5.08 -7.79
CA LYS A 164 5.13 4.10 -6.68
C LYS A 164 6.53 3.50 -6.55
N ALA A 165 7.26 3.28 -7.65
CA ALA A 165 8.66 2.89 -7.60
C ALA A 165 9.53 3.98 -6.96
N GLY A 166 9.27 5.26 -7.22
CA GLY A 166 9.91 6.38 -6.51
C GLY A 166 9.66 6.34 -5.00
N LEU A 167 8.42 6.07 -4.57
CA LEU A 167 8.12 5.92 -3.14
C LEU A 167 8.76 4.66 -2.51
N HIS A 168 8.91 3.57 -3.27
CA HIS A 168 9.65 2.40 -2.84
C HIS A 168 11.11 2.74 -2.53
N VAL A 169 11.77 3.50 -3.41
CA VAL A 169 13.14 3.98 -3.18
C VAL A 169 13.19 4.98 -2.02
N MET A 170 12.25 5.93 -1.94
CA MET A 170 12.13 6.87 -0.81
C MET A 170 12.04 6.14 0.53
N THR A 171 11.23 5.07 0.60
CA THR A 171 11.09 4.26 1.81
C THR A 171 12.43 3.72 2.28
N LYS A 172 13.22 3.15 1.39
CA LYS A 172 14.55 2.61 1.70
C LYS A 172 15.55 3.70 2.09
N SER A 173 15.61 4.78 1.31
CA SER A 173 16.56 5.86 1.53
C SER A 173 16.33 6.55 2.87
N LEU A 174 15.09 6.92 3.18
CA LEU A 174 14.77 7.58 4.44
C LEU A 174 14.80 6.63 5.64
N ALA A 175 14.59 5.33 5.46
CA ALA A 175 14.80 4.35 6.52
C ALA A 175 16.24 4.35 7.03
N VAL A 176 17.21 4.47 6.12
CA VAL A 176 18.64 4.58 6.46
C VAL A 176 18.95 5.95 7.06
N GLU A 177 18.49 7.03 6.44
CA GLU A 177 18.81 8.40 6.83
C GLU A 177 18.19 8.77 8.19
N TRP A 178 16.93 8.35 8.44
CA TRP A 178 16.16 8.75 9.62
C TRP A 178 16.12 7.70 10.73
N GLY A 179 16.67 6.51 10.48
CA GLY A 179 16.73 5.44 11.48
C GLY A 179 17.40 5.87 12.79
N ARG A 180 18.46 6.69 12.71
CA ARG A 180 19.14 7.26 13.89
C ARG A 180 18.26 8.13 14.79
N TYR A 181 17.14 8.63 14.27
CA TYR A 181 16.14 9.39 15.03
C TYR A 181 14.99 8.52 15.55
N GLY A 182 15.06 7.21 15.35
CA GLY A 182 13.97 6.28 15.72
C GLY A 182 12.73 6.40 14.84
N ILE A 183 12.89 6.90 13.61
CA ILE A 183 11.83 6.99 12.60
C ILE A 183 11.95 5.79 11.68
N ARG A 184 10.88 4.97 11.61
CA ARG A 184 10.79 3.82 10.73
C ARG A 184 9.98 4.15 9.50
N LEU A 185 10.43 3.67 8.36
CA LEU A 185 9.67 3.77 7.10
C LEU A 185 9.54 2.38 6.50
N ASN A 186 8.30 1.96 6.27
CA ASN A 186 8.00 0.72 5.56
C ASN A 186 6.90 0.98 4.52
N ALA A 187 6.68 0.02 3.65
CA ALA A 187 5.65 0.10 2.64
C ALA A 187 4.84 -1.20 2.56
N ILE A 188 3.60 -1.08 2.17
CA ILE A 188 2.72 -2.20 1.83
C ILE A 188 2.48 -2.14 0.33
N ALA A 189 2.69 -3.26 -0.36
CA ALA A 189 2.36 -3.44 -1.77
C ALA A 189 1.15 -4.37 -1.89
N PRO A 190 -0.09 -3.83 -1.86
CA PRO A 190 -1.29 -4.63 -1.95
C PRO A 190 -1.50 -5.15 -3.38
N GLY A 191 -2.02 -6.37 -3.47
CA GLY A 191 -2.66 -6.91 -4.65
C GLY A 191 -4.09 -6.38 -4.84
N PRO A 192 -4.98 -7.15 -5.47
CA PRO A 192 -6.37 -6.77 -5.66
C PRO A 192 -7.14 -6.77 -4.33
N PHE A 193 -7.42 -5.59 -3.79
CA PHE A 193 -8.39 -5.36 -2.72
C PHE A 193 -9.57 -4.60 -3.31
N PRO A 194 -10.78 -5.15 -3.34
CA PRO A 194 -11.93 -4.52 -3.96
C PRO A 194 -12.28 -3.20 -3.27
N THR A 195 -12.22 -2.11 -4.02
CA THR A 195 -12.74 -0.81 -3.59
C THR A 195 -13.52 -0.18 -4.74
N GLU A 196 -14.60 0.51 -4.44
CA GLU A 196 -15.46 1.14 -5.45
C GLU A 196 -14.67 2.08 -6.38
N GLY A 197 -13.75 2.87 -5.80
CA GLY A 197 -12.95 3.83 -6.56
C GLY A 197 -11.92 3.18 -7.49
N ALA A 198 -11.33 2.04 -7.12
CA ALA A 198 -10.40 1.31 -7.96
C ALA A 198 -11.14 0.60 -9.11
N SER A 199 -12.26 -0.05 -8.82
CA SER A 199 -13.05 -0.76 -9.82
C SER A 199 -13.52 0.16 -10.94
N LYS A 200 -14.05 1.36 -10.61
CA LYS A 200 -14.51 2.34 -11.60
C LYS A 200 -13.42 2.87 -12.53
N ARG A 201 -12.17 2.93 -12.10
CA ARG A 201 -11.06 3.53 -12.87
C ARG A 201 -10.21 2.53 -13.63
N LEU A 202 -10.05 1.33 -13.07
CA LEU A 202 -9.18 0.30 -13.62
C LEU A 202 -9.96 -0.77 -14.39
N ARG A 203 -11.30 -0.79 -14.22
CA ARG A 203 -12.20 -1.74 -14.89
C ARG A 203 -13.48 -1.03 -15.37
N PRO A 204 -13.37 0.02 -16.21
CA PRO A 204 -14.53 0.86 -16.56
C PRO A 204 -15.67 0.09 -17.23
N ASP A 205 -15.37 -0.97 -17.97
CA ASP A 205 -16.35 -1.76 -18.73
C ASP A 205 -16.72 -3.09 -18.05
N GLY A 206 -16.14 -3.41 -16.88
CA GLY A 206 -16.34 -4.69 -16.21
C GLY A 206 -15.85 -5.92 -16.96
N LYS A 207 -15.17 -5.73 -18.10
CA LYS A 207 -14.79 -6.80 -19.06
C LYS A 207 -13.50 -7.55 -18.71
N PHE A 208 -12.78 -7.13 -17.71
CA PHE A 208 -11.59 -7.85 -17.26
C PHE A 208 -12.02 -8.96 -16.32
N GLU A 209 -11.61 -10.20 -16.64
CA GLU A 209 -11.76 -11.36 -15.76
C GLU A 209 -11.38 -11.00 -14.33
N ASP A 210 -12.16 -11.47 -13.39
CA ASP A 210 -11.78 -11.35 -11.99
C ASP A 210 -10.39 -11.97 -11.84
N GLY A 211 -9.41 -11.15 -11.42
CA GLY A 211 -8.02 -11.60 -11.27
C GLY A 211 -7.85 -12.75 -10.26
N ASN A 212 -8.97 -13.27 -9.75
CA ASN A 212 -9.06 -14.39 -8.84
C ASN A 212 -8.51 -15.67 -9.46
N GLU A 213 -8.82 -15.95 -10.73
CA GLU A 213 -8.35 -17.17 -11.40
C GLU A 213 -6.84 -17.20 -11.62
N ARG A 214 -6.22 -16.02 -11.75
CA ARG A 214 -4.76 -15.88 -11.93
C ARG A 214 -3.99 -15.73 -10.62
N ASN A 215 -4.69 -15.50 -9.51
CA ASN A 215 -4.06 -15.41 -8.21
C ASN A 215 -3.82 -16.82 -7.64
N PRO A 216 -2.63 -17.16 -7.15
CA PRO A 216 -2.36 -18.47 -6.55
C PRO A 216 -3.34 -18.85 -5.43
N MET A 217 -3.79 -17.87 -4.64
CA MET A 217 -4.80 -18.10 -3.59
C MET A 217 -6.25 -18.11 -4.09
N ARG A 218 -6.49 -17.93 -5.42
CA ARG A 218 -7.81 -17.97 -6.06
C ARG A 218 -8.85 -17.02 -5.46
N ARG A 219 -8.41 -15.94 -4.86
CA ARG A 219 -9.28 -14.90 -4.28
C ARG A 219 -8.61 -13.54 -4.30
N VAL A 220 -9.39 -12.51 -4.03
CA VAL A 220 -8.90 -11.16 -3.72
C VAL A 220 -8.56 -11.06 -2.23
N GLY A 221 -7.82 -10.02 -1.85
CA GLY A 221 -7.54 -9.69 -0.46
C GLY A 221 -8.78 -9.19 0.27
N GLU A 222 -8.89 -9.53 1.54
CA GLU A 222 -9.92 -9.04 2.45
C GLU A 222 -9.39 -7.85 3.27
N MET A 223 -10.25 -6.85 3.52
CA MET A 223 -9.83 -5.62 4.22
C MET A 223 -9.16 -5.89 5.60
N PRO A 224 -9.61 -6.86 6.41
CA PRO A 224 -8.91 -7.21 7.65
C PRO A 224 -7.45 -7.63 7.46
N GLU A 225 -7.08 -8.24 6.33
CA GLU A 225 -5.70 -8.66 6.06
C GLU A 225 -4.79 -7.42 5.86
N LEU A 226 -5.29 -6.42 5.13
CA LEU A 226 -4.60 -5.14 4.97
C LEU A 226 -4.51 -4.38 6.30
N GLN A 227 -5.62 -4.31 7.05
CA GLN A 227 -5.69 -3.65 8.36
C GLN A 227 -4.69 -4.28 9.34
N ASN A 228 -4.57 -5.60 9.35
CA ASN A 228 -3.66 -6.32 10.21
C ASN A 228 -2.20 -6.02 9.89
N LEU A 229 -1.81 -6.06 8.61
CA LEU A 229 -0.43 -5.73 8.22
C LEU A 229 -0.10 -4.26 8.52
N ALA A 230 -1.01 -3.34 8.20
CA ALA A 230 -0.83 -1.94 8.52
C ALA A 230 -0.71 -1.70 10.04
N THR A 231 -1.50 -2.40 10.84
CA THR A 231 -1.42 -2.34 12.31
C THR A 231 -0.08 -2.85 12.82
N PHE A 232 0.39 -4.00 12.33
CA PHE A 232 1.68 -4.56 12.71
C PHE A 232 2.84 -3.59 12.45
N LEU A 233 2.87 -2.96 11.27
CA LEU A 233 3.90 -2.00 10.91
C LEU A 233 3.82 -0.68 11.69
N MET A 234 2.63 -0.30 12.16
CA MET A 234 2.41 0.95 12.91
C MET A 234 2.64 0.78 14.41
N ALA A 235 2.38 -0.40 14.95
CA ALA A 235 2.50 -0.71 16.37
C ALA A 235 3.96 -0.71 16.87
N GLU A 236 4.11 -0.72 18.17
CA GLU A 236 5.37 -0.99 18.85
C GLU A 236 5.65 -2.50 18.92
N GLY A 237 6.90 -2.88 19.18
CA GLY A 237 7.32 -4.27 19.31
C GLY A 237 7.99 -4.84 18.06
N CYS A 238 8.13 -4.02 17.00
CA CYS A 238 8.85 -4.39 15.79
C CYS A 238 9.74 -3.23 15.28
N GLU A 239 10.43 -2.56 16.20
CA GLU A 239 11.20 -1.35 15.93
C GLU A 239 12.41 -1.59 15.03
N TRP A 240 12.88 -2.84 14.95
CA TRP A 240 13.99 -3.22 14.06
C TRP A 240 13.59 -3.37 12.60
N LEU A 241 12.28 -3.37 12.30
CA LEU A 241 11.76 -3.46 10.94
C LEU A 241 11.61 -2.07 10.32
N THR A 242 12.50 -1.75 9.37
CA THR A 242 12.45 -0.51 8.60
C THR A 242 13.07 -0.70 7.22
N GLY A 243 12.62 0.04 6.22
CA GLY A 243 13.10 -0.02 4.82
C GLY A 243 12.42 -1.08 3.96
N GLU A 244 11.47 -1.85 4.51
CA GLU A 244 10.85 -2.96 3.82
C GLU A 244 9.60 -2.59 3.03
N THR A 245 9.40 -3.30 1.93
CA THR A 245 8.15 -3.30 1.16
C THR A 245 7.55 -4.69 1.19
N ILE A 246 6.43 -4.83 1.89
CA ILE A 246 5.79 -6.12 2.11
C ILE A 246 4.61 -6.26 1.13
N ALA A 247 4.69 -7.25 0.26
CA ALA A 247 3.57 -7.60 -0.61
C ALA A 247 2.48 -8.33 0.18
N VAL A 248 1.22 -7.95 -0.06
CA VAL A 248 0.03 -8.62 0.46
C VAL A 248 -0.93 -8.82 -0.71
N ASP A 249 -0.65 -9.85 -1.51
CA ASP A 249 -1.28 -10.05 -2.82
C ASP A 249 -1.55 -11.52 -3.16
N GLY A 250 -1.46 -12.44 -2.19
CA GLY A 250 -1.63 -13.85 -2.42
C GLY A 250 -0.60 -14.47 -3.37
N ALA A 251 0.63 -13.95 -3.37
CA ALA A 251 1.72 -14.31 -4.27
C ALA A 251 1.46 -13.99 -5.76
N GLY A 252 0.47 -13.13 -6.06
CA GLY A 252 0.04 -12.84 -7.42
C GLY A 252 1.15 -12.27 -8.31
N TYR A 253 1.99 -11.37 -7.79
CA TYR A 253 3.07 -10.78 -8.59
C TYR A 253 4.20 -11.78 -8.88
N LEU A 254 4.41 -12.77 -8.02
CA LEU A 254 5.40 -13.84 -8.24
C LEU A 254 4.94 -14.82 -9.31
N ALA A 255 3.64 -15.11 -9.38
CA ALA A 255 3.05 -16.01 -10.37
C ALA A 255 3.03 -15.42 -11.79
N ASN A 256 2.91 -14.09 -11.92
CA ASN A 256 2.75 -13.38 -13.20
C ASN A 256 4.03 -13.28 -14.05
N GLY A 257 4.96 -14.18 -13.97
CA GLY A 257 6.22 -14.18 -14.74
C GLY A 257 7.02 -15.46 -14.64
N GLY A 258 6.56 -16.42 -13.86
CA GLY A 258 7.21 -17.72 -13.73
C GLY A 258 6.95 -18.59 -14.96
N SER A 259 8.03 -19.13 -15.58
CA SER A 259 7.95 -20.03 -16.75
C SER A 259 7.08 -21.27 -16.51
N PHE A 260 6.80 -21.59 -15.25
CA PHE A 260 6.05 -22.78 -14.84
C PHE A 260 4.71 -22.47 -14.18
N SER A 261 4.26 -21.20 -14.18
CA SER A 261 3.00 -20.79 -13.55
C SER A 261 1.75 -21.48 -14.14
N GLU A 262 1.84 -21.94 -15.39
CA GLU A 262 0.74 -22.68 -16.04
C GLU A 262 0.59 -24.13 -15.54
N LEU A 263 1.58 -24.65 -14.81
CA LEU A 263 1.53 -26.02 -14.26
C LEU A 263 0.51 -26.18 -13.13
N ASP A 264 0.02 -25.07 -12.57
CA ASP A 264 -1.04 -25.07 -11.56
C ASP A 264 -2.41 -25.55 -12.12
N LYS A 265 -2.52 -25.64 -13.45
CA LYS A 265 -3.70 -26.15 -14.14
C LYS A 265 -3.71 -27.68 -14.27
N LEU A 266 -2.60 -28.33 -13.93
CA LEU A 266 -2.47 -29.78 -14.04
C LEU A 266 -3.21 -30.50 -12.92
N SER A 267 -3.98 -31.54 -13.30
CA SER A 267 -4.59 -32.47 -12.34
C SER A 267 -3.53 -33.42 -11.76
N ASP A 268 -3.86 -34.10 -10.67
CA ASP A 268 -3.00 -35.13 -10.09
C ASP A 268 -2.63 -36.22 -11.09
N ALA A 269 -3.57 -36.60 -11.96
CA ALA A 269 -3.32 -37.57 -13.03
C ALA A 269 -2.35 -37.04 -14.11
N ASP A 270 -2.33 -35.74 -14.37
CA ASP A 270 -1.36 -35.10 -15.25
C ASP A 270 0.04 -35.15 -14.65
N TRP A 271 0.14 -34.85 -13.35
CA TRP A 271 1.38 -34.94 -12.61
C TRP A 271 1.94 -36.37 -12.57
N ASP A 272 1.09 -37.38 -12.39
CA ASP A 272 1.48 -38.78 -12.43
C ASP A 272 2.07 -39.14 -13.80
N ARG A 273 1.36 -38.82 -14.87
CA ARG A 273 1.85 -39.04 -16.24
C ARG A 273 3.16 -38.31 -16.52
N MET A 274 3.33 -37.11 -16.00
CA MET A 274 4.55 -36.34 -16.17
C MET A 274 5.71 -37.00 -15.44
N ARG A 275 5.52 -37.46 -14.21
CA ARG A 275 6.53 -38.18 -13.42
C ARG A 275 7.00 -39.45 -14.13
N GLU A 276 6.08 -40.22 -14.69
CA GLU A 276 6.43 -41.41 -15.46
C GLU A 276 7.28 -41.09 -16.70
N LYS A 277 6.91 -40.07 -17.46
CA LYS A 277 7.70 -39.63 -18.62
C LYS A 277 9.11 -39.18 -18.23
N ILE A 278 9.23 -38.38 -17.17
CA ILE A 278 10.53 -37.93 -16.67
C ILE A 278 11.39 -39.12 -16.23
N LYS A 279 10.80 -40.09 -15.52
CA LYS A 279 11.49 -41.31 -15.08
C LYS A 279 12.00 -42.11 -16.28
N ALA A 280 11.15 -42.35 -17.26
CA ALA A 280 11.52 -43.06 -18.46
C ALA A 280 12.65 -42.35 -19.27
N GLN A 281 12.63 -41.02 -19.32
CA GLN A 281 13.68 -40.25 -19.96
C GLN A 281 14.99 -40.36 -19.19
N ASN A 282 14.96 -40.25 -17.87
CA ASN A 282 16.14 -40.41 -17.02
C ASN A 282 16.79 -41.80 -17.15
N GLU A 283 16.00 -42.86 -17.30
CA GLU A 283 16.50 -44.23 -17.54
C GLU A 283 17.21 -44.35 -18.89
N LYS A 284 16.63 -43.76 -19.97
CA LYS A 284 17.27 -43.69 -21.28
C LYS A 284 18.59 -42.92 -21.25
N ASP A 285 18.63 -41.79 -20.56
CA ASP A 285 19.81 -40.95 -20.44
C ASP A 285 20.93 -41.66 -19.65
N ARG A 286 20.59 -42.47 -18.64
CA ARG A 286 21.55 -43.31 -17.89
C ARG A 286 22.09 -44.42 -18.77
N ALA A 287 21.25 -45.13 -19.52
CA ALA A 287 21.68 -46.18 -20.43
C ALA A 287 22.62 -45.63 -21.52
N GLY A 288 22.33 -44.44 -22.07
CA GLY A 288 23.19 -43.80 -23.08
C GLY A 288 24.55 -43.28 -22.55
N ARG A 289 24.71 -43.11 -21.22
CA ARG A 289 26.02 -42.74 -20.61
C ARG A 289 26.88 -43.93 -20.22
N SER A 290 26.31 -45.12 -20.24
CA SER A 290 27.01 -46.39 -19.88
C SER A 290 27.42 -47.18 -21.13
N ALA A 291 27.09 -46.68 -22.32
CA ALA A 291 27.51 -47.16 -23.63
C ALA A 291 28.60 -46.25 -24.22
#